data_0fe72928dc461ab63f37675535a9e549
#
_entry.id   0fe72928dc461ab63f37675535a9e549
#
_cell.length_a   1.000
_cell.length_b   1.000
_cell.length_c   1.000
_cell.angle_alpha   90.00
_cell.angle_beta   90.00
_cell.angle_gamma   90.00
#
_symmetry.space_group_name_H-M   'P 1'
#
loop_
_entity.id
_entity.type
_entity.pdbx_description
1 polymer ?
#
loop_
_entity_poly.entity_id
_entity_poly.type
_entity_poly.pdbx_seq_one_letter_code
_entity_poly.pdbx_strand_id
1 'polypeptide(L)'
;MDARELQDYLQAHIPLSAAMQVTVVAVEASGVTLAAPLAPNINHRDTVFGGSASAVAILAAWSLLHTRVRAEGVAARLVIQSNAMEYLLPIASDFTARSALAEPDQWPRFMRTFARMGRARLRVTAELQGDGHVAARLSGEFVALAMPTP
;
A
#
# COMPACT_ATOMS: atom_id res chain seq x y z
N MET A 1 2.81 -14.54 4.55
CA MET A 1 3.35 -14.04 3.25
C MET A 1 4.59 -13.22 3.58
N ASP A 2 5.71 -13.64 3.05
CA ASP A 2 6.98 -12.92 3.20
C ASP A 2 7.16 -11.86 2.09
N ALA A 3 8.29 -11.14 2.13
CA ALA A 3 8.54 -10.06 1.17
C ALA A 3 8.64 -10.56 -0.28
N ARG A 4 9.24 -11.72 -0.50
CA ARG A 4 9.38 -12.30 -1.83
C ARG A 4 8.04 -12.77 -2.38
N GLU A 5 7.27 -13.49 -1.57
CA GLU A 5 5.93 -13.94 -1.96
C GLU A 5 5.00 -12.77 -2.30
N LEU A 6 5.08 -11.68 -1.53
CA LEU A 6 4.32 -10.47 -1.82
C LEU A 6 4.78 -9.82 -3.12
N GLN A 7 6.08 -9.70 -3.36
CA GLN A 7 6.61 -9.13 -4.59
C GLN A 7 6.18 -9.92 -5.82
N ASP A 8 6.31 -11.23 -5.78
CA ASP A 8 5.88 -12.12 -6.88
C ASP A 8 4.37 -11.96 -7.13
N TYR A 9 3.58 -11.88 -6.07
CA TYR A 9 2.14 -11.64 -6.17
C TYR A 9 1.82 -10.30 -6.83
N LEU A 10 2.46 -9.22 -6.39
CA LEU A 10 2.23 -7.88 -6.95
C LEU A 10 2.56 -7.83 -8.43
N GLN A 11 3.72 -8.36 -8.82
CA GLN A 11 4.16 -8.35 -10.21
C GLN A 11 3.25 -9.19 -11.12
N ALA A 12 2.74 -10.32 -10.60
CA ALA A 12 1.84 -11.19 -11.36
C ALA A 12 0.43 -10.61 -11.54
N HIS A 13 -0.08 -9.88 -10.55
CA HIS A 13 -1.49 -9.44 -10.52
C HIS A 13 -1.69 -7.94 -10.74
N ILE A 14 -0.64 -7.14 -10.54
CA ILE A 14 -0.65 -5.69 -10.74
C ILE A 14 0.54 -5.31 -11.64
N PRO A 15 0.39 -5.44 -12.98
CA PRO A 15 1.51 -5.22 -13.92
C PRO A 15 2.20 -3.87 -13.78
N LEU A 16 1.47 -2.82 -13.35
CA LEU A 16 2.05 -1.51 -13.10
C LEU A 16 3.14 -1.55 -12.03
N SER A 17 3.05 -2.44 -11.05
CA SER A 17 4.08 -2.59 -10.02
C SER A 17 5.43 -3.00 -10.62
N ALA A 18 5.41 -3.86 -11.63
CA ALA A 18 6.61 -4.25 -12.36
C ALA A 18 7.14 -3.11 -13.24
N ALA A 19 6.26 -2.36 -13.92
CA ALA A 19 6.64 -1.21 -14.73
C ALA A 19 7.28 -0.09 -13.90
N MET A 20 6.80 0.13 -12.68
CA MET A 20 7.39 1.07 -11.73
C MET A 20 8.65 0.51 -11.05
N GLN A 21 9.00 -0.74 -11.30
CA GLN A 21 10.10 -1.48 -10.67
C GLN A 21 10.01 -1.47 -9.14
N VAL A 22 8.79 -1.68 -8.62
CA VAL A 22 8.56 -1.77 -7.18
C VAL A 22 9.17 -3.04 -6.62
N THR A 23 9.88 -2.92 -5.51
CA THR A 23 10.39 -4.05 -4.72
C THR A 23 9.81 -4.03 -3.32
N VAL A 24 9.61 -5.21 -2.73
CA VAL A 24 9.14 -5.35 -1.35
C VAL A 24 10.35 -5.44 -0.42
N VAL A 25 10.53 -4.43 0.42
CA VAL A 25 11.66 -4.35 1.35
C VAL A 25 11.37 -5.11 2.64
N ALA A 26 10.17 -4.92 3.20
CA ALA A 26 9.76 -5.56 4.45
C ALA A 26 8.26 -5.77 4.52
N VAL A 27 7.87 -6.89 5.13
CA VAL A 27 6.48 -7.21 5.48
C VAL A 27 6.42 -7.48 6.98
N GLU A 28 5.76 -6.60 7.71
CA GLU A 28 5.60 -6.66 9.16
C GLU A 28 4.12 -6.48 9.52
N ALA A 29 3.72 -6.97 10.68
CA ALA A 29 2.34 -6.77 11.16
C ALA A 29 1.99 -5.28 11.32
N SER A 30 2.99 -4.44 11.61
CA SER A 30 2.84 -3.00 11.79
C SER A 30 2.85 -2.19 10.49
N GLY A 31 3.35 -2.77 9.39
CA GLY A 31 3.45 -2.06 8.11
C GLY A 31 4.17 -2.86 7.04
N VAL A 32 3.98 -2.44 5.81
CA VAL A 32 4.71 -2.94 4.65
C VAL A 32 5.56 -1.80 4.08
N THR A 33 6.81 -2.10 3.76
CA THR A 33 7.72 -1.16 3.12
C THR A 33 8.01 -1.61 1.69
N LEU A 34 7.71 -0.74 0.75
CA LEU A 34 8.05 -0.87 -0.66
C LEU A 34 9.15 0.12 -1.03
N ALA A 35 9.95 -0.22 -2.03
CA ALA A 35 10.91 0.69 -2.64
C ALA A 35 10.67 0.78 -4.14
N ALA A 36 11.00 1.93 -4.72
CA ALA A 36 10.96 2.13 -6.16
C ALA A 36 12.09 3.08 -6.60
N PRO A 37 12.72 2.82 -7.75
CA PRO A 37 13.78 3.68 -8.27
C PRO A 37 13.19 4.94 -8.92
N LEU A 38 14.01 6.00 -8.97
CA LEU A 38 13.63 7.24 -9.63
C LEU A 38 13.42 7.05 -11.14
N ALA A 39 14.31 6.33 -11.80
CA ALA A 39 14.39 6.31 -13.27
C ALA A 39 13.08 5.97 -13.99
N PRO A 40 12.34 4.87 -13.68
CA PRO A 40 11.07 4.57 -14.34
C PRO A 40 9.91 5.44 -13.83
N ASN A 41 10.11 6.21 -12.77
CA ASN A 41 9.09 7.00 -12.09
C ASN A 41 9.32 8.52 -12.20
N ILE A 42 10.22 8.90 -13.06
CA ILE A 42 10.69 10.28 -13.20
C ILE A 42 9.69 11.15 -14.01
N ASN A 43 9.58 12.40 -13.64
CA ASN A 43 8.82 13.41 -14.36
C ASN A 43 9.75 14.35 -15.19
N HIS A 44 9.16 15.36 -15.82
CA HIS A 44 9.86 16.34 -16.66
C HIS A 44 10.82 17.28 -15.89
N ARG A 45 10.87 17.20 -14.57
CA ARG A 45 11.74 18.02 -13.69
C ARG A 45 12.77 17.17 -12.94
N ASP A 46 13.01 15.96 -13.41
CA ASP A 46 13.97 15.02 -12.81
C ASP A 46 13.65 14.64 -11.35
N THR A 47 12.37 14.67 -10.98
CA THR A 47 11.87 14.23 -9.69
C THR A 47 10.81 13.15 -9.89
N VAL A 48 10.39 12.47 -8.81
CA VAL A 48 9.36 11.46 -8.88
C VAL A 48 8.03 12.08 -9.34
N PHE A 49 7.44 11.50 -10.38
CA PHE A 49 6.11 11.85 -10.85
C PHE A 49 5.08 11.64 -9.75
N GLY A 50 4.22 12.64 -9.51
CA GLY A 50 3.20 12.56 -8.45
C GLY A 50 2.28 11.35 -8.56
N GLY A 51 1.96 10.92 -9.79
CA GLY A 51 1.18 9.71 -10.04
C GLY A 51 1.91 8.44 -9.60
N SER A 52 3.23 8.34 -9.81
CA SER A 52 4.03 7.22 -9.31
C SER A 52 4.12 7.22 -7.80
N ALA A 53 4.35 8.39 -7.19
CA ALA A 53 4.36 8.54 -5.74
C ALA A 53 3.03 8.06 -5.11
N SER A 54 1.91 8.52 -5.66
CA SER A 54 0.57 8.11 -5.24
C SER A 54 0.35 6.61 -5.42
N ALA A 55 0.71 6.06 -6.58
CA ALA A 55 0.52 4.64 -6.89
C ALA A 55 1.33 3.74 -5.94
N VAL A 56 2.60 4.07 -5.66
CA VAL A 56 3.43 3.28 -4.73
C VAL A 56 2.91 3.39 -3.30
N ALA A 57 2.44 4.56 -2.86
CA ALA A 57 1.83 4.75 -1.56
C ALA A 57 0.54 3.92 -1.40
N ILE A 58 -0.33 3.94 -2.40
CA ILE A 58 -1.56 3.12 -2.42
C ILE A 58 -1.20 1.64 -2.39
N LEU A 59 -0.21 1.23 -3.17
CA LEU A 59 0.22 -0.17 -3.23
C LEU A 59 0.77 -0.65 -1.89
N ALA A 60 1.54 0.18 -1.18
CA ALA A 60 2.03 -0.14 0.16
C ALA A 60 0.89 -0.30 1.17
N ALA A 61 -0.09 0.60 1.14
CA ALA A 61 -1.27 0.54 2.00
C ALA A 61 -2.14 -0.69 1.71
N TRP A 62 -2.40 -0.97 0.44
CA TRP A 62 -3.13 -2.17 0.01
C TRP A 62 -2.41 -3.45 0.44
N SER A 63 -1.09 -3.49 0.27
CA SER A 63 -0.25 -4.65 0.62
C SER A 63 -0.31 -4.97 2.10
N LEU A 64 -0.35 -3.96 2.97
CA LEU A 64 -0.51 -4.17 4.41
C LEU A 64 -1.83 -4.87 4.72
N LEU A 65 -2.92 -4.40 4.15
CA LEU A 65 -4.22 -5.05 4.36
C LEU A 65 -4.26 -6.46 3.79
N HIS A 66 -3.71 -6.64 2.59
CA HIS A 66 -3.66 -7.93 1.91
C HIS A 66 -2.90 -8.98 2.75
N THR A 67 -1.72 -8.64 3.25
CA THR A 67 -0.91 -9.55 4.05
C THR A 67 -1.55 -9.85 5.39
N ARG A 68 -2.16 -8.85 6.05
CA ARG A 68 -2.82 -9.04 7.34
C ARG A 68 -4.09 -9.90 7.23
N VAL A 69 -4.95 -9.62 6.26
CA VAL A 69 -6.19 -10.40 6.06
C VAL A 69 -5.85 -11.86 5.73
N ARG A 70 -4.81 -12.09 4.91
CA ARG A 70 -4.35 -13.45 4.62
C ARG A 70 -3.79 -14.16 5.87
N ALA A 71 -3.10 -13.44 6.74
CA ALA A 71 -2.58 -13.99 7.99
C ALA A 71 -3.70 -14.45 8.95
N GLU A 72 -4.87 -13.82 8.87
CA GLU A 72 -6.10 -14.28 9.59
C GLU A 72 -6.77 -15.48 8.91
N GLY A 73 -6.23 -15.97 7.79
CA GLY A 73 -6.84 -17.08 7.04
C GLY A 73 -8.12 -16.69 6.28
N VAL A 74 -8.34 -15.42 6.04
CA VAL A 74 -9.56 -14.87 5.44
C VAL A 74 -9.32 -14.52 3.97
N ALA A 75 -10.27 -14.86 3.11
CA ALA A 75 -10.31 -14.43 1.72
C ALA A 75 -11.21 -13.20 1.58
N ALA A 76 -10.65 -12.11 1.08
CA ALA A 76 -11.38 -10.88 0.85
C ALA A 76 -10.88 -10.17 -0.41
N ARG A 77 -11.77 -9.49 -1.09
CA ARG A 77 -11.41 -8.53 -2.11
C ARG A 77 -11.21 -7.17 -1.45
N LEU A 78 -10.01 -6.63 -1.59
CA LEU A 78 -9.62 -5.34 -1.01
C LEU A 78 -9.58 -4.29 -2.10
N VAL A 79 -10.31 -3.19 -1.91
CA VAL A 79 -10.35 -2.07 -2.84
C VAL A 79 -10.19 -0.75 -2.09
N ILE A 80 -9.57 0.22 -2.76
CA ILE A 80 -9.54 1.59 -2.26
C ILE A 80 -10.84 2.30 -2.63
N GLN A 81 -11.44 2.99 -1.67
CA GLN A 81 -12.67 3.76 -1.87
C GLN A 81 -12.39 5.23 -2.11
N SER A 82 -11.46 5.79 -1.34
CA SER A 82 -11.04 7.19 -1.45
C SER A 82 -9.67 7.36 -0.83
N ASN A 83 -8.96 8.40 -1.23
CA ASN A 83 -7.69 8.75 -0.61
C ASN A 83 -7.38 10.23 -0.78
N ALA A 84 -6.46 10.72 0.05
CA ALA A 84 -5.84 12.01 -0.07
C ALA A 84 -4.32 11.86 -0.01
N MET A 85 -3.63 12.57 -0.90
CA MET A 85 -2.17 12.67 -0.93
C MET A 85 -1.73 14.08 -0.58
N GLU A 86 -0.73 14.17 0.27
CA GLU A 86 0.01 15.41 0.49
C GLU A 86 1.42 15.24 -0.08
N TYR A 87 1.81 16.16 -0.96
CA TYR A 87 3.14 16.21 -1.56
C TYR A 87 3.92 17.34 -0.88
N LEU A 88 4.80 16.96 0.06
CA LEU A 88 5.49 17.92 0.93
C LEU A 88 6.78 18.44 0.32
N LEU A 89 7.55 17.54 -0.31
CA LEU A 89 8.84 17.84 -0.92
C LEU A 89 9.00 17.06 -2.23
N PRO A 90 9.71 17.60 -3.23
CA PRO A 90 10.11 16.83 -4.40
C PRO A 90 11.07 15.69 -3.99
N ILE A 91 10.98 14.57 -4.70
CA ILE A 91 11.86 13.41 -4.50
C ILE A 91 12.75 13.31 -5.74
N ALA A 92 14.05 13.52 -5.56
CA ALA A 92 15.05 13.46 -6.62
C ALA A 92 15.97 12.22 -6.51
N SER A 93 15.48 11.16 -5.86
CA SER A 93 16.21 9.93 -5.60
C SER A 93 15.29 8.72 -5.71
N ASP A 94 15.86 7.53 -5.58
CA ASP A 94 15.10 6.34 -5.24
C ASP A 94 14.36 6.57 -3.92
N PHE A 95 13.20 5.95 -3.75
CA PHE A 95 12.32 6.24 -2.63
C PHE A 95 11.66 5.00 -2.07
N THR A 96 11.15 5.12 -0.85
CA THR A 96 10.38 4.07 -0.17
C THR A 96 9.00 4.58 0.18
N ALA A 97 8.05 3.66 0.28
CA ALA A 97 6.73 3.88 0.85
C ALA A 97 6.51 2.89 2.00
N ARG A 98 6.26 3.40 3.20
CA ARG A 98 5.92 2.58 4.36
C ARG A 98 4.49 2.83 4.77
N SER A 99 3.70 1.76 4.79
CA SER A 99 2.31 1.80 5.23
C SER A 99 2.15 1.49 6.71
N ALA A 100 1.07 1.99 7.28
CA ALA A 100 0.64 1.67 8.64
C ALA A 100 -0.89 1.77 8.74
N LEU A 101 -1.49 1.04 9.71
CA LEU A 101 -2.89 1.29 10.06
C LEU A 101 -2.98 2.68 10.72
N ALA A 102 -3.95 3.50 10.31
CA ALA A 102 -4.16 4.81 10.92
C ALA A 102 -4.50 4.66 12.42
N GLU A 103 -5.30 3.66 12.75
CA GLU A 103 -5.72 3.34 14.12
C GLU A 103 -5.60 1.82 14.32
N PRO A 104 -4.42 1.33 14.80
CA PRO A 104 -4.15 -0.12 14.92
C PRO A 104 -5.14 -0.88 15.80
N ASP A 105 -5.71 -0.24 16.82
CA ASP A 105 -6.71 -0.78 17.73
C ASP A 105 -8.07 -1.06 17.05
N GLN A 106 -8.32 -0.50 15.88
CA GLN A 106 -9.52 -0.79 15.09
C GLN A 106 -9.46 -2.12 14.31
N TRP A 107 -8.30 -2.76 14.22
CA TRP A 107 -8.16 -4.01 13.47
C TRP A 107 -9.12 -5.12 13.93
N PRO A 108 -9.24 -5.43 15.24
CA PRO A 108 -10.18 -6.46 15.70
C PRO A 108 -11.64 -6.14 15.33
N ARG A 109 -12.05 -4.87 15.43
CA ARG A 109 -13.39 -4.43 15.05
C ARG A 109 -13.62 -4.58 13.54
N PHE A 110 -12.64 -4.20 12.73
CA PHE A 110 -12.67 -4.36 11.28
C PHE A 110 -12.90 -5.83 10.90
N MET A 111 -12.13 -6.76 11.48
CA MET A 111 -12.25 -8.19 11.21
C MET A 111 -13.61 -8.76 11.66
N ARG A 112 -14.10 -8.36 12.84
CA ARG A 112 -15.44 -8.79 13.32
C ARG A 112 -16.55 -8.26 12.42
N THR A 113 -16.47 -7.00 12.00
CA THR A 113 -17.44 -6.39 11.09
C THR A 113 -17.45 -7.11 9.75
N PHE A 114 -16.26 -7.39 9.20
CA PHE A 114 -16.13 -8.14 7.95
C PHE A 114 -16.74 -9.54 8.06
N ALA A 115 -16.42 -10.29 9.14
CA ALA A 115 -16.95 -11.63 9.35
C ALA A 115 -18.47 -11.65 9.45
N ARG A 116 -19.07 -10.63 10.08
CA ARG A 116 -20.53 -10.55 10.27
C ARG A 116 -21.27 -10.02 9.05
N MET A 117 -20.71 -9.00 8.38
CA MET A 117 -21.42 -8.25 7.33
C MET A 117 -20.93 -8.57 5.92
N GLY A 118 -19.82 -9.31 5.76
CA GLY A 118 -19.17 -9.49 4.46
C GLY A 118 -18.57 -8.22 3.86
N ARG A 119 -18.51 -7.15 4.63
CA ARG A 119 -17.99 -5.84 4.24
C ARG A 119 -17.50 -5.10 5.46
N ALA A 120 -16.31 -4.50 5.36
CA ALA A 120 -15.77 -3.63 6.39
C ALA A 120 -14.83 -2.59 5.77
N ARG A 121 -14.63 -1.50 6.47
CA ARG A 121 -13.83 -0.34 6.04
C ARG A 121 -12.75 -0.04 7.06
N LEU A 122 -11.57 0.34 6.56
CA LEU A 122 -10.44 0.68 7.41
C LEU A 122 -9.59 1.77 6.75
N ARG A 123 -9.08 2.70 7.55
CA ARG A 123 -8.14 3.71 7.10
C ARG A 123 -6.71 3.19 7.23
N VAL A 124 -5.94 3.35 6.17
CA VAL A 124 -4.52 3.01 6.12
C VAL A 124 -3.75 4.25 5.64
N THR A 125 -2.60 4.48 6.24
CA THR A 125 -1.70 5.56 5.85
C THR A 125 -0.45 5.00 5.20
N ALA A 126 0.23 5.83 4.42
CA ALA A 126 1.58 5.53 3.94
C ALA A 126 2.40 6.82 3.88
N GLU A 127 3.68 6.71 4.20
CA GLU A 127 4.64 7.79 4.07
C GLU A 127 5.69 7.42 3.02
N LEU A 128 5.98 8.38 2.14
CA LEU A 128 7.08 8.26 1.19
C LEU A 128 8.30 8.98 1.71
N GLN A 129 9.44 8.31 1.63
CA GLN A 129 10.73 8.87 2.01
C GLN A 129 11.69 8.83 0.81
N GLY A 130 12.37 9.94 0.60
CA GLY A 130 13.44 10.09 -0.36
C GLY A 130 14.42 11.14 0.17
N ASP A 131 15.71 10.97 -0.13
CA ASP A 131 16.77 11.89 0.35
C ASP A 131 16.80 12.06 1.89
N GLY A 132 16.35 11.04 2.65
CA GLY A 132 16.32 11.07 4.11
C GLY A 132 15.16 11.86 4.72
N HIS A 133 14.17 12.29 3.93
CA HIS A 133 13.03 13.08 4.38
C HIS A 133 11.71 12.39 4.07
N VAL A 134 10.68 12.64 4.91
CA VAL A 134 9.29 12.36 4.55
C VAL A 134 8.88 13.37 3.48
N ALA A 135 8.64 12.88 2.28
CA ALA A 135 8.37 13.71 1.11
C ALA A 135 6.90 13.75 0.70
N ALA A 136 6.12 12.75 1.10
CA ALA A 136 4.69 12.68 0.81
C ALA A 136 3.97 11.79 1.82
N ARG A 137 2.66 12.00 1.98
CA ARG A 137 1.79 11.21 2.85
C ARG A 137 0.49 10.86 2.14
N LEU A 138 0.08 9.60 2.32
CA LEU A 138 -1.22 9.08 1.91
C LEU A 138 -2.10 8.85 3.14
N SER A 139 -3.37 9.21 3.04
CA SER A 139 -4.44 8.67 3.89
C SER A 139 -5.49 8.05 2.98
N GLY A 140 -5.74 6.73 3.10
CA GLY A 140 -6.64 5.99 2.24
C GLY A 140 -7.71 5.25 3.02
N GLU A 141 -8.97 5.32 2.53
CA GLU A 141 -10.07 4.47 2.97
C GLU A 141 -10.11 3.23 2.09
N PHE A 142 -9.96 2.07 2.71
CA PHE A 142 -10.02 0.77 2.04
C PHE A 142 -11.23 -0.02 2.50
N VAL A 143 -11.79 -0.80 1.60
CA VAL A 143 -12.95 -1.64 1.86
C VAL A 143 -12.57 -3.09 1.57
N ALA A 144 -12.83 -3.96 2.55
CA ALA A 144 -12.83 -5.40 2.35
C ALA A 144 -14.24 -5.86 1.97
N LEU A 145 -14.33 -6.64 0.92
CA LEU A 145 -15.59 -7.24 0.43
C LEU A 145 -15.43 -8.76 0.44
N ALA A 146 -16.49 -9.47 0.83
CA ALA A 146 -16.51 -10.92 0.72
C ALA A 146 -16.31 -11.35 -0.75
N MET A 147 -15.57 -12.42 -0.93
CA MET A 147 -15.44 -13.02 -2.27
C MET A 147 -16.80 -13.56 -2.71
N PRO A 148 -17.16 -13.45 -4.01
CA PRO A 148 -18.37 -14.08 -4.51
C PRO A 148 -18.33 -15.57 -4.21
N THR A 149 -19.45 -16.11 -3.74
CA THR A 149 -19.60 -17.57 -3.62
C THR A 149 -19.61 -18.15 -5.04
N PRO A 150 -18.83 -19.21 -5.32
CA PRO A 150 -18.81 -19.86 -6.63
C PRO A 150 -20.18 -20.42 -7.02
#